data_df34a0ecae63bc53ea9b4db5f4279b0c
#
_entry.id   df34a0ecae63bc53ea9b4db5f4279b0c
#
_cell.length_a   1.000
_cell.length_b   1.000
_cell.length_c   1.000
_cell.angle_alpha   90.00
_cell.angle_beta   90.00
_cell.angle_gamma   90.00
#
_symmetry.space_group_name_H-M   'P 1'
#
loop_
_entity.id
_entity.type
_entity.pdbx_description
1 polymer ?
#
loop_
_entity_poly.entity_id
_entity_poly.type
_entity_poly.pdbx_seq_one_letter_code
_entity_poly.pdbx_strand_id
1 'polypeptide(L)'
;KFIIQNRTPFMQSFLYWANVSVHANNDYQVQFPPNTVYGTSHSKTQYTNWPVTAVGDQELDTSWWKNWKGSNSTFAVNYSDDFLSGYDFGADAGTIHFANHHVVPGKKFFLWGTESVWNEMLTEEDGAYLELMVGTYSDNQPDYSWIGPNEVRSTTQYWYPIKGIGGAKEATLEAAVNLERISPSSMMVGFNVTEKYNNARVLVKEGDKVLYEGRTDIAPDTFWKKE
;
A
#
# COMPACT_ATOMS: atom_id res chain seq x y z
N LYS A 1 16.58 -5.67 -0.67
CA LYS A 1 17.52 -4.80 -1.43
C LYS A 1 17.55 -5.24 -2.89
N PHE A 2 17.43 -4.29 -3.81
CA PHE A 2 17.56 -4.46 -5.26
C PHE A 2 18.86 -3.79 -5.72
N ILE A 3 19.60 -4.45 -6.60
CA ILE A 3 20.80 -3.91 -7.22
C ILE A 3 20.74 -4.25 -8.71
N ILE A 4 20.88 -3.25 -9.58
CA ILE A 4 21.03 -3.43 -11.02
C ILE A 4 22.35 -2.82 -11.47
N GLN A 5 23.07 -3.54 -12.31
CA GLN A 5 24.32 -3.11 -12.91
C GLN A 5 24.26 -3.28 -14.42
N ASN A 6 24.50 -2.20 -15.15
CA ASN A 6 24.73 -2.29 -16.57
C ASN A 6 26.23 -2.56 -16.82
N ARG A 7 26.55 -3.75 -17.32
CA ARG A 7 27.94 -4.19 -17.60
C ARG A 7 28.31 -4.03 -19.07
N THR A 8 27.54 -3.26 -19.83
CA THR A 8 27.78 -3.01 -21.24
C THR A 8 28.28 -1.57 -21.47
N PRO A 9 28.92 -1.28 -22.61
CA PRO A 9 29.31 0.07 -22.96
C PRO A 9 28.16 0.93 -23.53
N PHE A 10 26.92 0.43 -23.49
CA PHE A 10 25.75 1.10 -24.05
C PHE A 10 24.73 1.40 -22.96
N MET A 11 23.87 2.41 -23.19
CA MET A 11 22.67 2.58 -22.37
C MET A 11 21.75 1.37 -22.50
N GLN A 12 21.18 0.94 -21.39
CA GLN A 12 20.21 -0.15 -21.32
C GLN A 12 18.92 0.32 -20.68
N SER A 13 17.79 -0.16 -21.16
CA SER A 13 16.51 0.03 -20.48
C SER A 13 16.27 -1.08 -19.48
N PHE A 14 15.54 -0.77 -18.40
CA PHE A 14 15.05 -1.78 -17.47
C PHE A 14 13.70 -1.36 -16.90
N LEU A 15 12.98 -2.36 -16.44
CA LEU A 15 11.74 -2.23 -15.69
C LEU A 15 11.80 -3.22 -14.52
N TYR A 16 11.59 -2.71 -13.30
CA TYR A 16 11.58 -3.55 -12.11
C TYR A 16 10.40 -3.23 -11.21
N TRP A 17 9.61 -4.25 -10.92
CA TRP A 17 8.50 -4.24 -9.98
C TRP A 17 8.69 -5.35 -8.95
N ALA A 18 8.46 -5.02 -7.69
CA ALA A 18 8.37 -6.00 -6.61
C ALA A 18 6.89 -6.21 -6.27
N ASN A 19 6.44 -7.46 -6.30
CA ASN A 19 5.05 -7.82 -6.10
C ASN A 19 4.93 -8.72 -4.88
N VAL A 20 3.96 -8.44 -4.03
CA VAL A 20 3.56 -9.28 -2.91
C VAL A 20 2.13 -9.73 -3.13
N SER A 21 1.94 -11.03 -3.31
CA SER A 21 0.61 -11.63 -3.36
C SER A 21 -0.01 -11.65 -1.97
N VAL A 22 -1.28 -11.30 -1.89
CA VAL A 22 -2.06 -11.33 -0.67
C VAL A 22 -3.36 -12.09 -0.89
N HIS A 23 -3.89 -12.67 0.16
CA HIS A 23 -5.18 -13.36 0.10
C HIS A 23 -6.30 -12.33 -0.07
N ALA A 24 -7.01 -12.38 -1.21
CA ALA A 24 -8.09 -11.45 -1.52
C ALA A 24 -9.45 -12.04 -1.11
N ASN A 25 -10.26 -11.20 -0.49
CA ASN A 25 -11.64 -11.52 -0.12
C ASN A 25 -12.48 -10.23 -0.02
N ASN A 26 -13.77 -10.36 0.30
CA ASN A 26 -14.69 -9.23 0.38
C ASN A 26 -14.33 -8.16 1.42
N ASP A 27 -13.51 -8.52 2.39
CA ASP A 27 -13.06 -7.65 3.47
C ASP A 27 -11.66 -7.07 3.23
N TYR A 28 -11.06 -7.34 2.05
CA TYR A 28 -9.75 -6.83 1.70
C TYR A 28 -9.83 -5.46 1.03
N GLN A 29 -9.06 -4.51 1.57
CA GLN A 29 -8.91 -3.14 1.04
C GLN A 29 -7.45 -2.83 0.73
N VAL A 30 -7.20 -2.30 -0.47
CA VAL A 30 -5.91 -1.67 -0.81
C VAL A 30 -5.92 -0.23 -0.30
N GLN A 31 -4.84 0.17 0.34
CA GLN A 31 -4.71 1.51 0.92
C GLN A 31 -3.49 2.21 0.32
N PHE A 32 -3.74 3.10 -0.62
CA PHE A 32 -2.75 4.07 -1.07
C PHE A 32 -2.57 5.18 -0.02
N PRO A 33 -1.46 5.95 -0.08
CA PRO A 33 -1.30 7.10 0.78
C PRO A 33 -2.54 8.00 0.80
N PRO A 34 -2.94 8.57 1.96
CA PRO A 34 -4.20 9.32 2.08
C PRO A 34 -4.31 10.55 1.17
N ASN A 35 -3.18 11.10 0.73
CA ASN A 35 -3.14 12.22 -0.22
C ASN A 35 -3.27 11.79 -1.69
N THR A 36 -3.41 10.50 -1.98
CA THR A 36 -3.70 9.99 -3.31
C THR A 36 -5.15 10.29 -3.66
N VAL A 37 -5.37 11.15 -4.64
CA VAL A 37 -6.73 11.54 -5.09
C VAL A 37 -7.05 11.03 -6.48
N TYR A 38 -6.08 10.52 -7.20
CA TYR A 38 -6.22 9.97 -8.53
C TYR A 38 -5.56 8.61 -8.68
N GLY A 39 -6.19 7.77 -9.52
CA GLY A 39 -5.62 6.55 -10.03
C GLY A 39 -5.59 6.54 -11.56
N THR A 40 -4.78 5.68 -12.15
CA THR A 40 -4.83 5.40 -13.58
C THR A 40 -4.77 3.90 -13.83
N SER A 41 -5.44 3.45 -14.89
CA SER A 41 -5.42 2.06 -15.32
C SER A 41 -4.08 1.69 -15.98
N HIS A 42 -3.89 0.40 -16.23
CA HIS A 42 -2.70 -0.12 -16.92
C HIS A 42 -2.47 0.52 -18.31
N SER A 43 -3.53 0.84 -19.02
CA SER A 43 -3.46 1.48 -20.35
C SER A 43 -3.05 2.94 -20.31
N LYS A 44 -3.08 3.60 -19.17
CA LYS A 44 -2.80 5.06 -18.97
C LYS A 44 -3.67 5.98 -19.84
N THR A 45 -4.82 5.51 -20.27
CA THR A 45 -5.67 6.27 -21.19
C THR A 45 -6.48 7.35 -20.50
N GLN A 46 -6.67 7.23 -19.18
CA GLN A 46 -7.43 8.17 -18.37
C GLN A 46 -7.03 8.12 -16.90
N TYR A 47 -7.23 9.24 -16.22
CA TYR A 47 -7.23 9.32 -14.78
C TYR A 47 -8.63 9.15 -14.23
N THR A 48 -8.75 8.46 -13.10
CA THR A 48 -9.99 8.32 -12.33
C THR A 48 -9.79 8.86 -10.94
N ASN A 49 -10.87 9.26 -10.29
CA ASN A 49 -10.80 9.59 -8.86
C ASN A 49 -10.42 8.34 -8.04
N TRP A 50 -9.76 8.56 -6.93
CA TRP A 50 -9.40 7.52 -5.98
C TRP A 50 -9.80 7.94 -4.55
N PRO A 51 -10.33 7.05 -3.72
CA PRO A 51 -10.71 5.65 -4.02
C PRO A 51 -12.08 5.50 -4.68
N VAL A 52 -12.94 6.52 -4.63
CA VAL A 52 -14.30 6.48 -5.18
C VAL A 52 -14.28 6.99 -6.62
N THR A 53 -14.74 6.17 -7.54
CA THR A 53 -14.82 6.50 -8.97
C THR A 53 -16.11 5.99 -9.60
N ALA A 54 -16.50 6.59 -10.72
CA ALA A 54 -17.63 6.12 -11.51
C ALA A 54 -17.27 4.82 -12.25
N VAL A 55 -18.09 3.78 -12.05
CA VAL A 55 -18.03 2.51 -12.77
C VAL A 55 -19.41 2.25 -13.38
N GLY A 56 -19.56 2.53 -14.67
CA GLY A 56 -20.87 2.61 -15.29
C GLY A 56 -21.71 3.75 -14.69
N ASP A 57 -22.92 3.45 -14.25
CA ASP A 57 -23.85 4.41 -13.63
C ASP A 57 -23.74 4.48 -12.10
N GLN A 58 -22.73 3.86 -11.50
CA GLN A 58 -22.55 3.80 -10.06
C GLN A 58 -21.22 4.42 -9.64
N GLU A 59 -21.20 5.03 -8.45
CA GLU A 59 -19.96 5.37 -7.75
C GLU A 59 -19.57 4.23 -6.83
N LEU A 60 -18.36 3.71 -7.01
CA LEU A 60 -17.81 2.60 -6.22
C LEU A 60 -16.50 3.00 -5.59
N ASP A 61 -16.29 2.57 -4.35
CA ASP A 61 -14.99 2.61 -3.69
C ASP A 61 -14.11 1.47 -4.22
N THR A 62 -13.27 1.79 -5.18
CA THR A 62 -12.42 0.84 -5.91
C THR A 62 -11.17 0.41 -5.14
N SER A 63 -11.01 0.88 -3.91
CA SER A 63 -10.00 0.33 -2.99
C SER A 63 -10.37 -1.05 -2.47
N TRP A 64 -11.66 -1.41 -2.47
CA TRP A 64 -12.13 -2.71 -2.01
C TRP A 64 -12.13 -3.76 -3.11
N TRP A 65 -11.55 -4.94 -2.85
CA TRP A 65 -11.52 -6.05 -3.79
C TRP A 65 -12.92 -6.46 -4.28
N LYS A 66 -13.91 -6.51 -3.40
CA LYS A 66 -15.30 -6.90 -3.71
C LYS A 66 -15.98 -6.03 -4.76
N ASN A 67 -15.49 -4.83 -5.01
CA ASN A 67 -16.06 -3.90 -5.98
C ASN A 67 -15.52 -4.09 -7.41
N TRP A 68 -14.61 -5.05 -7.60
CA TRP A 68 -14.07 -5.41 -8.89
C TRP A 68 -14.62 -6.75 -9.37
N LYS A 69 -15.34 -6.75 -10.51
CA LYS A 69 -15.86 -7.98 -11.11
C LYS A 69 -14.82 -8.74 -11.88
N GLY A 70 -14.06 -8.05 -12.73
CA GLY A 70 -13.00 -8.63 -13.57
C GLY A 70 -11.61 -8.18 -13.17
N SER A 71 -10.61 -8.73 -13.87
CA SER A 71 -9.22 -8.40 -13.66
C SER A 71 -8.93 -6.93 -13.92
N ASN A 72 -8.23 -6.30 -13.02
CA ASN A 72 -7.85 -4.89 -13.15
C ASN A 72 -6.54 -4.57 -12.43
N SER A 73 -5.96 -3.44 -12.79
CA SER A 73 -4.88 -2.81 -12.03
C SER A 73 -5.06 -1.31 -11.97
N THR A 74 -4.78 -0.73 -10.81
CA THR A 74 -4.81 0.70 -10.59
C THR A 74 -3.48 1.16 -10.04
N PHE A 75 -2.92 2.20 -10.66
CA PHE A 75 -1.71 2.88 -10.21
C PHE A 75 -2.10 4.12 -9.41
N ALA A 76 -1.47 4.34 -8.27
CA ALA A 76 -1.56 5.59 -7.54
C ALA A 76 -0.86 6.70 -8.32
N VAL A 77 -1.45 7.89 -8.33
CA VAL A 77 -0.93 9.05 -9.05
C VAL A 77 -0.84 10.24 -8.10
N ASN A 78 0.28 10.96 -8.18
CA ASN A 78 0.50 12.22 -7.48
C ASN A 78 0.37 12.12 -5.95
N TYR A 79 1.15 11.25 -5.35
CA TYR A 79 1.29 11.08 -3.90
C TYR A 79 2.70 11.48 -3.44
N SER A 80 2.87 11.72 -2.14
CA SER A 80 4.13 12.16 -1.52
C SER A 80 4.66 11.22 -0.43
N ASP A 81 3.89 10.19 -0.06
CA ASP A 81 4.26 9.33 1.06
C ASP A 81 5.00 8.07 0.61
N ASP A 82 5.78 7.51 1.52
CA ASP A 82 6.73 6.43 1.25
C ASP A 82 6.11 5.02 1.37
N PHE A 83 4.81 4.90 1.67
CA PHE A 83 4.18 3.60 1.91
C PHE A 83 3.09 3.21 0.91
N LEU A 84 2.79 1.92 0.88
CA LEU A 84 1.62 1.28 0.28
C LEU A 84 1.14 0.22 1.26
N SER A 85 -0.17 0.09 1.44
CA SER A 85 -0.76 -0.88 2.35
C SER A 85 -1.89 -1.67 1.70
N GLY A 86 -2.15 -2.83 2.27
CA GLY A 86 -3.38 -3.58 2.10
C GLY A 86 -3.80 -4.17 3.43
N TYR A 87 -5.11 -4.23 3.69
CA TYR A 87 -5.66 -4.69 4.95
C TYR A 87 -6.88 -5.57 4.75
N ASP A 88 -6.86 -6.73 5.38
CA ASP A 88 -8.00 -7.64 5.49
C ASP A 88 -8.71 -7.36 6.82
N PHE A 89 -9.90 -6.75 6.74
CA PHE A 89 -10.68 -6.40 7.92
C PHE A 89 -11.32 -7.62 8.58
N GLY A 90 -11.52 -8.72 7.84
CA GLY A 90 -11.99 -9.98 8.39
C GLY A 90 -10.94 -10.69 9.23
N ALA A 91 -9.69 -10.67 8.80
CA ALA A 91 -8.56 -11.20 9.52
C ALA A 91 -7.96 -10.21 10.55
N ASP A 92 -8.38 -8.95 10.52
CA ASP A 92 -7.84 -7.82 11.29
C ASP A 92 -6.31 -7.70 11.17
N ALA A 93 -5.80 -7.90 9.94
CA ALA A 93 -4.37 -7.92 9.63
C ALA A 93 -4.08 -7.35 8.23
N GLY A 94 -2.88 -6.87 8.02
CA GLY A 94 -2.48 -6.29 6.75
C GLY A 94 -0.98 -6.31 6.54
N THR A 95 -0.58 -5.68 5.44
CA THR A 95 0.81 -5.59 5.00
C THR A 95 1.15 -4.15 4.63
N ILE A 96 2.29 -3.67 5.11
CA ILE A 96 2.89 -2.40 4.71
C ILE A 96 4.07 -2.67 3.78
N HIS A 97 4.14 -1.92 2.68
CA HIS A 97 5.37 -1.63 1.97
C HIS A 97 5.87 -0.25 2.36
N PHE A 98 7.17 -0.12 2.56
CA PHE A 98 7.83 1.16 2.81
C PHE A 98 9.12 1.29 2.00
N ALA A 99 9.23 2.38 1.25
CA ALA A 99 10.45 2.78 0.53
C ALA A 99 10.35 4.24 0.11
N ASN A 100 11.48 4.92 0.00
CA ASN A 100 11.54 6.29 -0.50
C ASN A 100 10.85 6.42 -1.87
N HIS A 101 9.75 7.17 -1.94
CA HIS A 101 8.93 7.32 -3.15
C HIS A 101 9.67 8.00 -4.31
N HIS A 102 10.74 8.76 -4.07
CA HIS A 102 11.56 9.32 -5.15
C HIS A 102 12.36 8.26 -5.89
N VAL A 103 12.64 7.13 -5.27
CA VAL A 103 13.40 6.01 -5.86
C VAL A 103 12.47 4.85 -6.22
N VAL A 104 11.40 4.67 -5.46
CA VAL A 104 10.36 3.65 -5.67
C VAL A 104 9.01 4.36 -5.88
N PRO A 105 8.86 5.10 -7.00
CA PRO A 105 7.68 5.92 -7.25
C PRO A 105 6.45 5.11 -7.65
N GLY A 106 6.60 3.88 -8.13
CA GLY A 106 5.48 3.05 -8.56
C GLY A 106 4.74 2.45 -7.36
N LYS A 107 3.45 2.76 -7.23
CA LYS A 107 2.52 2.09 -6.30
C LYS A 107 1.30 1.65 -7.08
N LYS A 108 0.99 0.37 -7.02
CA LYS A 108 -0.10 -0.20 -7.79
C LYS A 108 -0.63 -1.46 -7.10
N PHE A 109 -1.84 -1.85 -7.44
CA PHE A 109 -2.31 -3.22 -7.24
C PHE A 109 -2.76 -3.84 -8.55
N PHE A 110 -2.76 -5.15 -8.58
CA PHE A 110 -3.41 -5.97 -9.59
C PHE A 110 -4.28 -7.02 -8.89
N LEU A 111 -5.43 -7.31 -9.48
CA LEU A 111 -6.36 -8.33 -8.96
C LEU A 111 -7.10 -9.03 -10.09
N TRP A 112 -7.62 -10.22 -9.80
CA TRP A 112 -8.45 -10.96 -10.77
C TRP A 112 -9.92 -10.57 -10.73
N GLY A 113 -10.41 -10.06 -9.59
CA GLY A 113 -11.81 -9.69 -9.39
C GLY A 113 -12.71 -10.87 -8.99
N THR A 114 -13.93 -10.53 -8.58
CA THR A 114 -14.88 -11.48 -7.96
C THR A 114 -15.46 -12.50 -8.93
N GLU A 115 -15.55 -12.15 -10.22
CA GLU A 115 -16.14 -12.99 -11.28
C GLU A 115 -15.08 -13.51 -12.27
N SER A 116 -13.81 -13.47 -11.89
CA SER A 116 -12.72 -13.88 -12.77
C SER A 116 -12.58 -15.40 -12.84
N VAL A 117 -12.57 -15.93 -14.06
CA VAL A 117 -12.29 -17.35 -14.31
C VAL A 117 -10.91 -17.81 -13.79
N TRP A 118 -9.98 -16.87 -13.60
CA TRP A 118 -8.65 -17.16 -13.05
C TRP A 118 -8.69 -17.63 -11.60
N ASN A 119 -9.72 -17.25 -10.82
CA ASN A 119 -9.92 -17.72 -9.45
C ASN A 119 -10.14 -19.26 -9.38
N GLU A 120 -10.61 -19.85 -10.47
CA GLU A 120 -10.85 -21.29 -10.57
C GLU A 120 -9.74 -22.03 -11.32
N MET A 121 -9.08 -21.36 -12.27
CA MET A 121 -8.13 -22.00 -13.18
C MET A 121 -6.69 -22.00 -12.67
N LEU A 122 -6.29 -21.01 -11.89
CA LEU A 122 -4.90 -20.79 -11.49
C LEU A 122 -4.63 -21.07 -10.02
N THR A 123 -5.67 -21.22 -9.19
CA THR A 123 -5.53 -21.64 -7.80
C THR A 123 -6.48 -22.79 -7.51
N GLU A 124 -6.02 -23.80 -6.78
CA GLU A 124 -6.84 -24.93 -6.36
C GLU A 124 -7.54 -24.64 -5.03
N GLU A 125 -6.80 -24.08 -4.05
CA GLU A 125 -7.29 -23.86 -2.69
C GLU A 125 -6.97 -22.45 -2.14
N ASP A 126 -6.11 -21.68 -2.81
CA ASP A 126 -5.61 -20.39 -2.31
C ASP A 126 -6.61 -19.24 -2.48
N GLY A 127 -7.69 -19.45 -3.25
CA GLY A 127 -8.75 -18.46 -3.44
C GLY A 127 -8.37 -17.34 -4.40
N ALA A 128 -9.00 -16.20 -4.22
CA ALA A 128 -8.86 -15.05 -5.10
C ALA A 128 -7.49 -14.36 -4.94
N TYR A 129 -7.04 -13.79 -6.04
CA TYR A 129 -5.71 -13.22 -6.15
C TYR A 129 -5.72 -11.70 -6.16
N LEU A 130 -4.80 -11.09 -5.37
CA LEU A 130 -4.44 -9.68 -5.41
C LEU A 130 -2.95 -9.51 -5.15
N GLU A 131 -2.30 -8.62 -5.89
CA GLU A 131 -0.91 -8.22 -5.69
C GLU A 131 -0.84 -6.76 -5.24
N LEU A 132 -0.07 -6.49 -4.20
CA LEU A 132 0.47 -5.18 -3.90
C LEU A 132 1.80 -5.05 -4.66
N MET A 133 1.93 -4.02 -5.48
CA MET A 133 3.04 -3.89 -6.43
C MET A 133 3.73 -2.54 -6.30
N VAL A 134 5.06 -2.55 -6.34
CA VAL A 134 5.88 -1.35 -6.22
C VAL A 134 6.96 -1.30 -7.30
N GLY A 135 6.99 -0.19 -8.03
CA GLY A 135 7.94 0.05 -9.14
C GLY A 135 9.15 0.84 -8.69
N THR A 136 10.34 0.31 -8.96
CA THR A 136 11.60 0.97 -8.66
C THR A 136 12.12 1.70 -9.89
N TYR A 137 12.38 2.99 -9.75
CA TYR A 137 12.77 3.91 -10.82
C TYR A 137 11.72 4.11 -11.93
N SER A 138 10.57 3.48 -11.83
CA SER A 138 9.45 3.65 -12.75
C SER A 138 8.15 3.77 -11.96
N ASP A 139 7.36 4.78 -12.25
CA ASP A 139 6.07 5.04 -11.61
C ASP A 139 4.94 4.23 -12.24
N ASN A 140 5.11 3.77 -13.47
CA ASN A 140 4.06 3.08 -14.19
C ASN A 140 4.60 2.19 -15.32
N GLN A 141 3.93 1.08 -15.60
CA GLN A 141 4.16 0.25 -16.80
C GLN A 141 3.38 0.84 -17.99
N PRO A 142 3.89 0.73 -19.23
CA PRO A 142 5.15 0.10 -19.64
C PRO A 142 6.36 1.04 -19.68
N ASP A 143 6.38 2.11 -18.89
CA ASP A 143 7.51 3.03 -18.86
C ASP A 143 8.75 2.33 -18.31
N TYR A 144 9.86 2.58 -18.99
CA TYR A 144 11.15 2.03 -18.65
C TYR A 144 12.06 3.10 -18.06
N SER A 145 12.90 2.69 -17.13
CA SER A 145 14.05 3.47 -16.69
C SER A 145 15.27 3.12 -17.52
N TRP A 146 16.23 4.04 -17.56
CA TRP A 146 17.48 3.87 -18.32
C TRP A 146 18.67 3.89 -17.36
N ILE A 147 19.61 2.99 -17.59
CA ILE A 147 20.85 2.89 -16.84
C ILE A 147 22.04 3.06 -17.80
N GLY A 148 22.95 3.97 -17.46
CA GLY A 148 24.12 4.31 -18.28
C GLY A 148 25.15 3.19 -18.35
N PRO A 149 26.12 3.30 -19.27
CA PRO A 149 27.23 2.35 -19.39
C PRO A 149 27.97 2.19 -18.07
N ASN A 150 28.20 0.96 -17.62
CA ASN A 150 28.88 0.61 -16.37
C ASN A 150 28.26 1.22 -15.08
N GLU A 151 27.07 1.77 -15.16
CA GLU A 151 26.34 2.32 -14.02
C GLU A 151 25.81 1.20 -13.12
N VAL A 152 25.79 1.48 -11.81
CA VAL A 152 25.13 0.63 -10.79
C VAL A 152 24.09 1.47 -10.06
N ARG A 153 22.89 0.94 -9.91
CA ARG A 153 21.84 1.51 -9.05
C ARG A 153 21.41 0.51 -7.99
N SER A 154 21.08 1.00 -6.83
CA SER A 154 20.55 0.15 -5.77
C SER A 154 19.47 0.88 -4.97
N THR A 155 18.50 0.11 -4.49
CA THR A 155 17.50 0.58 -3.54
C THR A 155 17.17 -0.50 -2.52
N THR A 156 16.60 -0.09 -1.39
CA THR A 156 16.09 -0.99 -0.36
C THR A 156 14.62 -0.69 -0.17
N GLN A 157 13.84 -1.75 -0.09
CA GLN A 157 12.42 -1.70 0.20
C GLN A 157 12.15 -2.60 1.40
N TYR A 158 11.09 -2.32 2.14
CA TYR A 158 10.72 -3.05 3.33
C TYR A 158 9.26 -3.47 3.24
N TRP A 159 8.99 -4.68 3.71
CA TRP A 159 7.64 -5.21 3.87
C TRP A 159 7.50 -5.69 5.30
N TYR A 160 6.42 -5.33 5.96
CA TYR A 160 6.14 -5.79 7.31
C TYR A 160 4.64 -5.93 7.56
N PRO A 161 4.24 -6.90 8.43
CA PRO A 161 2.84 -7.10 8.78
C PRO A 161 2.36 -6.05 9.76
N ILE A 162 1.04 -5.80 9.74
CA ILE A 162 0.31 -5.04 10.76
C ILE A 162 -0.93 -5.80 11.18
N LYS A 163 -1.45 -5.57 12.39
CA LYS A 163 -2.69 -6.18 12.88
C LYS A 163 -3.41 -5.29 13.90
N GLY A 164 -4.74 -5.48 14.03
CA GLY A 164 -5.53 -4.90 15.13
C GLY A 164 -5.81 -3.41 15.01
N ILE A 165 -5.31 -2.73 13.99
CA ILE A 165 -5.39 -1.26 13.89
C ILE A 165 -6.34 -0.75 12.80
N GLY A 166 -6.93 -1.64 11.98
CA GLY A 166 -7.90 -1.27 10.94
C GLY A 166 -7.27 -0.62 9.69
N GLY A 167 -6.01 -0.94 9.38
CA GLY A 167 -5.28 -0.41 8.23
C GLY A 167 -4.24 0.65 8.60
N ALA A 168 -3.72 1.37 7.60
CA ALA A 168 -2.73 2.41 7.79
C ALA A 168 -3.11 3.72 7.09
N LYS A 169 -2.94 4.83 7.77
CA LYS A 169 -3.04 6.20 7.23
C LYS A 169 -1.66 6.86 7.12
N GLU A 170 -0.68 6.32 7.85
CA GLU A 170 0.71 6.71 7.76
C GLU A 170 1.58 5.52 8.15
N ALA A 171 2.76 5.39 7.54
CA ALA A 171 3.71 4.36 7.89
C ALA A 171 5.15 4.81 7.66
N THR A 172 6.02 4.34 8.56
CA THR A 172 7.48 4.48 8.49
C THR A 172 8.15 3.11 8.60
N LEU A 173 9.47 3.07 8.74
CA LEU A 173 10.18 1.81 9.06
C LEU A 173 9.89 1.31 10.48
N GLU A 174 9.57 2.22 11.38
CA GLU A 174 9.41 1.95 12.82
C GLU A 174 7.96 1.64 13.19
N ALA A 175 6.99 2.23 12.46
CA ALA A 175 5.58 2.13 12.84
C ALA A 175 4.63 2.33 11.67
N ALA A 176 3.44 1.73 11.80
CA ALA A 176 2.26 2.06 11.01
C ALA A 176 1.16 2.59 11.93
N VAL A 177 0.46 3.64 11.49
CA VAL A 177 -0.55 4.33 12.27
C VAL A 177 -1.87 4.37 11.51
N ASN A 178 -2.96 4.07 12.18
CA ASN A 178 -4.30 4.35 11.72
C ASN A 178 -4.95 5.47 12.56
N LEU A 179 -5.68 6.34 11.88
CA LEU A 179 -6.47 7.39 12.48
C LEU A 179 -7.82 7.43 11.77
N GLU A 180 -8.89 7.06 12.47
CA GLU A 180 -10.21 6.92 11.90
C GLU A 180 -11.24 7.69 12.71
N ARG A 181 -12.06 8.50 12.04
CA ARG A 181 -13.18 9.19 12.69
C ARG A 181 -14.33 8.21 12.93
N ILE A 182 -14.67 8.00 14.19
CA ILE A 182 -15.76 7.12 14.63
C ILE A 182 -17.09 7.90 14.70
N SER A 183 -17.02 9.15 15.17
CA SER A 183 -18.16 10.06 15.27
C SER A 183 -17.72 11.51 15.08
N PRO A 184 -18.62 12.50 15.06
CA PRO A 184 -18.23 13.91 15.02
C PRO A 184 -17.28 14.35 16.13
N SER A 185 -17.28 13.66 17.28
CA SER A 185 -16.52 14.01 18.49
C SER A 185 -15.50 12.94 18.91
N SER A 186 -15.36 11.84 18.16
CA SER A 186 -14.54 10.71 18.57
C SER A 186 -13.72 10.15 17.41
N MET A 187 -12.51 9.75 17.70
CA MET A 187 -11.56 9.14 16.75
C MET A 187 -10.96 7.88 17.36
N MET A 188 -10.79 6.86 16.52
CA MET A 188 -9.96 5.70 16.84
C MET A 188 -8.53 5.96 16.37
N VAL A 189 -7.59 5.78 17.27
CA VAL A 189 -6.15 5.82 16.98
C VAL A 189 -5.57 4.45 17.24
N GLY A 190 -4.84 3.90 16.27
CA GLY A 190 -4.16 2.62 16.43
C GLY A 190 -2.76 2.66 15.84
N PHE A 191 -1.83 1.90 16.40
CA PHE A 191 -0.50 1.73 15.80
C PHE A 191 0.12 0.37 16.10
N ASN A 192 0.92 -0.10 15.13
CA ASN A 192 1.87 -1.18 15.26
C ASN A 192 3.30 -0.64 15.13
N VAL A 193 4.25 -1.40 15.64
CA VAL A 193 5.69 -1.08 15.56
C VAL A 193 6.48 -2.28 15.01
N THR A 194 7.64 -2.02 14.44
CA THR A 194 8.53 -3.04 13.88
C THR A 194 9.60 -3.52 14.87
N GLU A 195 9.77 -2.81 15.98
CA GLU A 195 10.70 -3.14 17.06
C GLU A 195 10.03 -3.01 18.43
N LYS A 196 10.67 -3.55 19.47
CA LYS A 196 10.18 -3.43 20.83
C LYS A 196 10.56 -2.08 21.44
N TYR A 197 9.57 -1.36 21.97
CA TYR A 197 9.73 -0.12 22.69
C TYR A 197 9.15 -0.26 24.10
N ASN A 198 9.98 -0.02 25.11
CA ASN A 198 9.55 0.04 26.50
C ASN A 198 9.24 1.49 26.88
N ASN A 199 8.10 1.70 27.56
CA ASN A 199 7.69 3.01 28.04
C ASN A 199 7.61 4.08 26.92
N ALA A 200 7.19 3.69 25.72
CA ALA A 200 7.02 4.57 24.58
C ALA A 200 5.99 5.66 24.90
N ARG A 201 6.31 6.91 24.56
CA ARG A 201 5.38 8.02 24.68
C ARG A 201 4.42 8.03 23.50
N VAL A 202 3.12 8.02 23.80
CA VAL A 202 2.05 8.19 22.81
C VAL A 202 1.47 9.59 22.97
N LEU A 203 1.47 10.37 21.91
CA LEU A 203 0.97 11.72 21.88
C LEU A 203 0.06 11.93 20.68
N VAL A 204 -1.22 12.25 20.92
CA VAL A 204 -2.20 12.61 19.88
C VAL A 204 -2.49 14.09 19.99
N LYS A 205 -2.38 14.80 18.88
CA LYS A 205 -2.59 16.26 18.81
C LYS A 205 -3.52 16.64 17.65
N GLU A 206 -4.20 17.77 17.86
CA GLU A 206 -4.87 18.51 16.80
C GLU A 206 -4.25 19.92 16.75
N GLY A 207 -3.36 20.14 15.79
CA GLY A 207 -2.47 21.30 15.82
C GLY A 207 -1.61 21.32 17.08
N ASP A 208 -1.69 22.39 17.88
CA ASP A 208 -0.96 22.51 19.14
C ASP A 208 -1.70 21.90 20.34
N LYS A 209 -2.98 21.56 20.18
CA LYS A 209 -3.80 21.01 21.26
C LYS A 209 -3.50 19.53 21.46
N VAL A 210 -3.11 19.16 22.69
CA VAL A 210 -2.95 17.76 23.10
C VAL A 210 -4.33 17.17 23.38
N LEU A 211 -4.69 16.11 22.63
CA LEU A 211 -5.92 15.33 22.81
C LEU A 211 -5.69 14.14 23.73
N TYR A 212 -4.53 13.51 23.59
CA TYR A 212 -4.12 12.39 24.43
C TYR A 212 -2.62 12.40 24.64
N GLU A 213 -2.19 12.08 25.84
CA GLU A 213 -0.81 11.77 26.19
C GLU A 213 -0.77 10.57 27.13
N GLY A 214 0.10 9.62 26.85
CA GLY A 214 0.28 8.41 27.65
C GLY A 214 1.59 7.71 27.37
N ARG A 215 1.80 6.60 28.07
CA ARG A 215 2.95 5.73 27.85
C ARG A 215 2.50 4.26 27.78
N THR A 216 3.21 3.48 26.97
CA THR A 216 2.92 2.07 26.79
C THR A 216 4.19 1.28 26.46
N ASP A 217 4.20 0.00 26.79
CA ASP A 217 5.12 -0.95 26.22
C ASP A 217 4.47 -1.51 24.95
N ILE A 218 5.22 -1.61 23.87
CA ILE A 218 4.73 -2.13 22.59
C ILE A 218 5.85 -2.91 21.89
N ALA A 219 5.44 -3.95 21.16
CA ALA A 219 6.32 -4.81 20.39
C ALA A 219 5.64 -5.25 19.07
N PRO A 220 6.38 -5.82 18.09
CA PRO A 220 5.82 -6.20 16.79
C PRO A 220 4.65 -7.20 16.83
N ASP A 221 4.58 -8.02 17.87
CA ASP A 221 3.51 -9.00 18.08
C ASP A 221 2.26 -8.44 18.78
N THR A 222 2.29 -7.17 19.16
CA THR A 222 1.20 -6.45 19.83
C THR A 222 0.75 -5.24 19.01
N PHE A 223 -0.37 -4.64 19.40
CA PHE A 223 -0.81 -3.36 18.88
C PHE A 223 -1.33 -2.47 20.01
N TRP A 224 -1.32 -1.17 19.78
CA TRP A 224 -1.97 -0.21 20.64
C TRP A 224 -3.15 0.41 19.91
N LYS A 225 -4.30 0.52 20.59
CA LYS A 225 -5.52 1.09 20.02
C LYS A 225 -6.32 1.79 21.10
N LYS A 226 -6.85 2.97 20.79
CA LYS A 226 -7.62 3.79 21.74
C LYS A 226 -8.62 4.68 21.00
N GLU A 227 -9.83 4.77 21.56
CA GLU A 227 -10.81 5.80 21.26
C GLU A 227 -10.63 7.03 22.16
#